data_72eb6b197d99b3d30c28dcb427db1b72
#
_entry.id   72eb6b197d99b3d30c28dcb427db1b72
#
_cell.length_a   1.000
_cell.length_b   1.000
_cell.length_c   1.000
_cell.angle_alpha   90.00
_cell.angle_beta   90.00
_cell.angle_gamma   90.00
#
_symmetry.space_group_name_H-M   'P 1'
#
loop_
_entity.id
_entity.type
_entity.pdbx_description
1 polymer ?
#
loop_
_entity_poly.entity_id
_entity_poly.type
_entity_poly.pdbx_seq_one_letter_code
_entity_poly.pdbx_strand_id
1 'polypeptide(L)'
;MEAANNATIVDVRTPEEYAGEHYPGAINIPYDQVAQRIDEFKEMPKPIIAYCRSGNRSGIAVSILKQNGITAAVNGGGLEDLKQKMK
;
A
#
# COMPACT_ATOMS: atom_id res chain seq x y z
N MET A 1 8.25 14.50 10.31
CA MET A 1 7.77 14.92 9.27
C MET A 1 8.42 14.47 8.03
N GLU A 2 9.65 14.47 8.01
CA GLU A 2 10.31 14.00 6.83
C GLU A 2 10.05 12.54 6.57
N ALA A 3 10.01 11.74 7.63
CA ALA A 3 9.76 10.32 7.46
C ALA A 3 8.42 10.06 6.78
N ALA A 4 7.42 10.83 7.14
CA ALA A 4 6.10 10.67 6.53
C ALA A 4 6.13 11.03 5.06
N ASN A 5 6.95 12.01 4.69
CA ASN A 5 7.05 12.44 3.32
C ASN A 5 7.74 11.42 2.42
N ASN A 6 8.49 10.49 3.03
CA ASN A 6 9.22 9.49 2.26
C ASN A 6 8.46 8.18 2.11
N ALA A 7 7.33 8.04 2.78
CA ALA A 7 6.56 6.82 2.69
C ALA A 7 5.92 6.67 1.30
N THR A 8 5.78 5.44 0.85
CA THR A 8 5.07 5.15 -0.39
C THR A 8 3.73 4.54 -0.02
N ILE A 9 2.67 5.13 -0.52
CA ILE A 9 1.32 4.66 -0.25
C ILE A 9 0.83 3.90 -1.47
N VAL A 10 0.43 2.65 -1.27
CA VAL A 10 0.04 1.75 -2.34
C VAL A 10 -1.39 1.29 -2.13
N ASP A 11 -2.22 1.53 -3.14
CA ASP A 11 -3.61 1.07 -3.17
C ASP A 11 -3.60 -0.31 -3.81
N VAL A 12 -3.98 -1.33 -3.02
CA VAL A 12 -3.94 -2.70 -3.53
C VAL A 12 -5.32 -3.20 -3.93
N ARG A 13 -6.25 -2.28 -4.14
CA ARG A 13 -7.57 -2.59 -4.65
C ARG A 13 -7.52 -2.75 -6.17
N THR A 14 -8.69 -2.99 -6.77
CA THR A 14 -8.74 -3.10 -8.24
C THR A 14 -8.51 -1.74 -8.88
N PRO A 15 -8.10 -1.72 -10.16
CA PRO A 15 -7.94 -0.45 -10.87
C PRO A 15 -9.23 0.36 -10.92
N GLU A 16 -10.38 -0.30 -10.99
CA GLU A 16 -11.67 0.39 -11.02
C GLU A 16 -11.94 1.12 -9.71
N GLU A 17 -11.63 0.47 -8.59
CA GLU A 17 -11.79 1.11 -7.29
C GLU A 17 -10.87 2.31 -7.17
N TYR A 18 -9.62 2.16 -7.62
CA TYR A 18 -8.63 3.22 -7.57
C TYR A 18 -9.09 4.42 -8.42
N ALA A 19 -9.61 4.15 -9.62
CA ALA A 19 -10.05 5.21 -10.51
C ALA A 19 -11.23 5.98 -9.93
N GLY A 20 -12.09 5.31 -9.16
CA GLY A 20 -13.23 5.95 -8.55
C GLY A 20 -12.83 6.91 -7.44
N GLU A 21 -11.94 6.47 -6.57
CA GLU A 21 -11.43 7.30 -5.48
C GLU A 21 -10.22 6.59 -4.89
N HIS A 22 -9.18 7.34 -4.55
CA HIS A 22 -8.01 6.77 -3.88
C HIS A 22 -7.36 7.84 -3.02
N TYR A 23 -6.47 7.38 -2.15
CA TYR A 23 -5.74 8.29 -1.29
C TYR A 23 -4.80 9.15 -2.14
N PRO A 24 -4.76 10.48 -1.93
CA PRO A 24 -3.94 11.36 -2.77
C PRO A 24 -2.48 10.92 -2.77
N GLY A 25 -1.92 10.75 -3.94
CA GLY A 25 -0.53 10.36 -4.10
C GLY A 25 -0.30 8.86 -4.08
N ALA A 26 -1.32 8.06 -3.82
CA ALA A 26 -1.17 6.60 -3.82
C ALA A 26 -0.99 6.07 -5.22
N ILE A 27 -0.19 5.01 -5.34
CA ILE A 27 -0.08 4.29 -6.61
C ILE A 27 -0.90 3.02 -6.50
N ASN A 28 -1.34 2.50 -7.64
CA ASN A 28 -2.21 1.33 -7.66
C ASN A 28 -1.44 0.09 -8.10
N ILE A 29 -1.31 -0.87 -7.21
CA ILE A 29 -0.77 -2.19 -7.53
C ILE A 29 -1.70 -3.19 -6.86
N PRO A 30 -2.64 -3.79 -7.62
CA PRO A 30 -3.62 -4.72 -7.02
C PRO A 30 -2.93 -5.85 -6.25
N TYR A 31 -3.58 -6.30 -5.17
CA TYR A 31 -2.93 -7.24 -4.26
C TYR A 31 -2.53 -8.56 -4.94
N ASP A 32 -3.25 -8.95 -5.97
CA ASP A 32 -2.94 -10.19 -6.68
C ASP A 32 -1.77 -10.03 -7.66
N GLN A 33 -1.22 -8.83 -7.78
CA GLN A 33 -0.04 -8.57 -8.60
C GLN A 33 1.20 -8.27 -7.76
N VAL A 34 1.06 -8.18 -6.45
CA VAL A 34 2.17 -7.78 -5.58
C VAL A 34 3.35 -8.73 -5.71
N ALA A 35 3.09 -10.04 -5.67
CA ALA A 35 4.17 -11.02 -5.73
C ALA A 35 4.95 -10.93 -7.03
N GLN A 36 4.29 -10.60 -8.12
CA GLN A 36 4.92 -10.49 -9.43
C GLN A 36 5.71 -9.21 -9.60
N ARG A 37 5.43 -8.22 -8.77
CA ARG A 37 6.00 -6.88 -8.91
C ARG A 37 6.86 -6.50 -7.71
N ILE A 38 7.44 -7.49 -7.05
CA ILE A 38 8.28 -7.26 -5.87
C ILE A 38 9.44 -6.31 -6.17
N ASP A 39 10.04 -6.41 -7.34
CA ASP A 39 11.17 -5.54 -7.69
C ASP A 39 10.77 -4.06 -7.65
N GLU A 40 9.55 -3.75 -8.05
CA GLU A 40 9.07 -2.37 -7.99
C GLU A 40 8.99 -1.89 -6.55
N PHE A 41 8.52 -2.75 -5.65
CA PHE A 41 8.41 -2.40 -4.24
C PHE A 41 9.78 -2.18 -3.61
N LYS A 42 10.77 -2.93 -4.05
CA LYS A 42 12.13 -2.78 -3.52
C LYS A 42 12.72 -1.41 -3.82
N GLU A 43 12.30 -0.81 -4.95
CA GLU A 43 12.79 0.49 -5.36
C GLU A 43 12.04 1.66 -4.71
N MET A 44 10.92 1.38 -4.07
CA MET A 44 10.11 2.44 -3.48
C MET A 44 10.69 2.96 -2.18
N PRO A 45 10.51 4.25 -1.89
CA PRO A 45 10.84 4.77 -0.55
C PRO A 45 10.05 4.04 0.53
N LYS A 46 10.70 3.75 1.65
CA LYS A 46 10.07 3.05 2.77
C LYS A 46 9.72 4.04 3.86
N PRO A 47 8.74 3.73 4.68
CA PRO A 47 7.97 2.50 4.70
C PRO A 47 6.95 2.47 3.56
N ILE A 48 6.54 1.27 3.21
CA ILE A 48 5.46 1.07 2.24
C ILE A 48 4.17 0.88 3.03
N ILE A 49 3.20 1.72 2.76
CA ILE A 49 1.91 1.66 3.44
C ILE A 49 0.88 1.18 2.43
N ALA A 50 0.45 -0.07 2.58
CA ALA A 50 -0.54 -0.66 1.67
C ALA A 50 -1.92 -0.53 2.30
N TYR A 51 -2.91 -0.17 1.49
CA TYR A 51 -4.28 -0.08 1.98
C TYR A 51 -5.23 -0.68 0.96
N CYS A 52 -6.43 -1.03 1.42
CA CYS A 52 -7.47 -1.49 0.54
C CYS A 52 -8.78 -0.90 1.04
N ARG A 53 -9.87 -1.62 0.92
CA ARG A 53 -11.15 -1.11 1.36
C ARG A 53 -11.37 -1.32 2.86
N SER A 54 -10.94 -2.47 3.36
CA SER A 54 -11.17 -2.85 4.76
C SER A 54 -9.92 -3.32 5.49
N GLY A 55 -8.80 -3.45 4.78
CA GLY A 55 -7.56 -3.93 5.39
C GLY A 55 -7.26 -5.40 5.12
N ASN A 56 -8.20 -6.16 4.57
CA ASN A 56 -7.98 -7.58 4.32
C ASN A 56 -7.01 -7.84 3.18
N ARG A 57 -7.26 -7.22 2.03
CA ARG A 57 -6.38 -7.39 0.87
C ARG A 57 -5.01 -6.78 1.13
N SER A 58 -4.99 -5.65 1.82
CA SER A 58 -3.71 -5.01 2.14
C SER A 58 -2.91 -5.83 3.14
N GLY A 59 -3.59 -6.54 4.05
CA GLY A 59 -2.92 -7.46 4.95
C GLY A 59 -2.21 -8.57 4.19
N ILE A 60 -2.86 -9.10 3.16
CA ILE A 60 -2.26 -10.12 2.31
C ILE A 60 -1.05 -9.54 1.58
N ALA A 61 -1.19 -8.34 1.03
CA ALA A 61 -0.10 -7.69 0.31
C ALA A 61 1.10 -7.46 1.22
N VAL A 62 0.87 -6.97 2.43
CA VAL A 62 1.96 -6.72 3.38
C VAL A 62 2.66 -8.02 3.74
N SER A 63 1.90 -9.09 3.91
CA SER A 63 2.47 -10.40 4.22
C SER A 63 3.39 -10.86 3.11
N ILE A 64 2.97 -10.69 1.85
CA ILE A 64 3.79 -11.06 0.70
C ILE A 64 5.07 -10.22 0.66
N LEU A 65 4.95 -8.92 0.92
CA LEU A 65 6.11 -8.04 0.92
C LEU A 65 7.14 -8.48 1.96
N LYS A 66 6.67 -8.77 3.17
CA LYS A 66 7.57 -9.19 4.24
C LYS A 66 8.23 -10.51 3.95
N GLN A 67 7.50 -11.45 3.32
CA GLN A 67 8.07 -12.73 2.95
C GLN A 67 9.17 -12.58 1.91
N ASN A 68 9.17 -11.49 1.19
CA ASN A 68 10.17 -11.21 0.16
C ASN A 68 11.22 -10.20 0.62
N GLY A 69 11.37 -10.04 1.93
CA GLY A 69 12.44 -9.24 2.49
C GLY A 69 12.13 -7.76 2.65
N ILE A 70 10.93 -7.33 2.30
CA ILE A 70 10.55 -5.93 2.46
C ILE A 70 9.85 -5.80 3.81
N THR A 71 10.66 -5.65 4.87
CA THR A 71 10.13 -5.65 6.22
C THR A 71 9.49 -4.34 6.64
N ALA A 72 9.83 -3.25 5.96
CA ALA A 72 9.25 -1.94 6.26
C ALA A 72 7.94 -1.76 5.49
N ALA A 73 7.02 -2.69 5.68
CA ALA A 73 5.70 -2.66 5.05
C ALA A 73 4.64 -2.66 6.15
N VAL A 74 3.65 -1.80 6.00
CA VAL A 74 2.63 -1.57 7.01
C VAL A 74 1.25 -1.67 6.38
N ASN A 75 0.33 -2.30 7.09
CA ASN A 75 -1.06 -2.37 6.65
C ASN A 75 -1.76 -1.08 7.11
N GLY A 76 -2.16 -0.26 6.16
CA GLY A 76 -2.84 1.00 6.44
C GLY A 76 -4.32 0.85 6.70
N GLY A 77 -4.86 -0.36 6.52
CA GLY A 77 -6.28 -0.59 6.75
C GLY A 77 -7.12 -0.25 5.53
N GLY A 78 -8.29 0.29 5.76
CA GLY A 78 -9.15 0.73 4.67
C GLY A 78 -8.84 2.17 4.28
N LEU A 79 -9.38 2.58 3.14
CA LEU A 79 -9.16 3.93 2.64
C LEU A 79 -9.62 4.98 3.66
N GLU A 80 -10.79 4.78 4.25
CA GLU A 80 -11.31 5.75 5.22
C GLU A 80 -10.45 5.79 6.48
N ASP A 81 -9.98 4.62 6.93
CA ASP A 81 -9.10 4.57 8.08
C ASP A 81 -7.81 5.33 7.81
N LEU A 82 -7.26 5.15 6.62
CA LEU A 82 -6.02 5.79 6.27
C LEU A 82 -6.17 7.31 6.21
N LYS A 83 -7.29 7.78 5.66
CA LYS A 83 -7.57 9.21 5.61
C LYS A 83 -7.61 9.82 7.00
N GLN A 84 -8.19 9.09 7.97
CA GLN A 84 -8.27 9.56 9.35
C GLN A 84 -6.88 9.64 9.98
N LYS A 85 -6.08 8.61 9.77
CA LYS A 85 -4.76 8.53 10.40
C LYS A 85 -3.77 9.53 9.84
N MET A 86 -3.89 9.82 8.55
CA MET A 86 -2.91 10.63 7.85
C MET A 86 -3.37 12.06 7.64
N LYS A 87 -4.39 12.46 8.38
CA LYS A 87 -4.93 13.80 8.29
C LYS A 87 -3.93 14.88 8.60
#